data_dad48e47afcd4cd5b7c6534e5c0e8a64
#
_entry.id   dad48e47afcd4cd5b7c6534e5c0e8a64
#
_cell.length_a   1.000
_cell.length_b   1.000
_cell.length_c   1.000
_cell.angle_alpha   90.00
_cell.angle_beta   90.00
_cell.angle_gamma   90.00
#
_symmetry.space_group_name_H-M   'P 1'
#
loop_
_entity.id
_entity.type
_entity.pdbx_description
1 polymer ?
#
loop_
_entity_poly.entity_id
_entity_poly.type
_entity_poly.pdbx_seq_one_letter_code
_entity_poly.pdbx_strand_id
1 'polypeptide(L)'
;MFNRPSLAHGVPHARPGTLHARSVAGTVTGDPDRKKAIWFGRGGGPDADLRVGEDDPRVSRRHGHLTYERGQWWLRNTGQQLLRLPRGQMMHLTTEPIPLSTGYTPVFVKGSGFREHLVELLVADHAAAGPGCRRGTETLPPKRWSLTDDQRLILVVLGQEYLRYEPQPRPLTYRQAAAELAYLRPAETWGESKIAHRVEKVRGWLEASGDFPYDLREQDPRGASDNTLKHNLLRGLVESTTLVPPDLDLLEDGLDEG
;
A
#
# COMPACT_ATOMS: atom_id res chain seq x y z
N MET A 1 13.59 -7.56 -11.72
CA MET A 1 12.12 -7.41 -11.69
C MET A 1 11.65 -7.62 -10.25
N PHE A 2 11.61 -6.53 -9.49
CA PHE A 2 11.18 -6.58 -8.09
C PHE A 2 9.64 -6.70 -8.04
N ASN A 3 9.15 -7.94 -8.13
CA ASN A 3 7.75 -8.21 -7.83
C ASN A 3 7.62 -8.30 -6.31
N ARG A 4 7.54 -7.16 -5.63
CA ARG A 4 7.34 -7.15 -4.18
C ARG A 4 5.99 -7.79 -3.87
N PRO A 5 5.96 -8.88 -3.11
CA PRO A 5 4.70 -9.53 -2.78
C PRO A 5 3.87 -8.56 -1.92
N SER A 6 2.57 -8.44 -2.22
CA SER A 6 1.63 -7.61 -1.45
C SER A 6 0.31 -8.35 -1.31
N LEU A 7 -0.34 -8.21 -0.16
CA LEU A 7 -1.69 -8.74 0.05
C LEU A 7 -2.75 -8.00 -0.77
N ALA A 8 -2.43 -6.80 -1.30
CA ALA A 8 -3.29 -6.11 -2.25
C ALA A 8 -3.55 -6.92 -3.54
N HIS A 9 -2.66 -7.88 -3.85
CA HIS A 9 -2.83 -8.78 -4.99
C HIS A 9 -3.78 -9.96 -4.70
N GLY A 10 -4.32 -10.04 -3.49
CA GLY A 10 -5.11 -11.17 -3.02
C GLY A 10 -4.27 -12.37 -2.60
N VAL A 11 -4.92 -13.34 -1.99
CA VAL A 11 -4.34 -14.65 -1.65
C VAL A 11 -5.15 -15.73 -2.34
N PRO A 12 -4.58 -16.48 -3.29
CA PRO A 12 -5.29 -17.55 -3.99
C PRO A 12 -5.83 -18.60 -3.00
N HIS A 13 -7.03 -19.09 -3.25
CA HIS A 13 -7.68 -20.16 -2.46
C HIS A 13 -7.83 -19.87 -0.96
N ALA A 14 -7.83 -18.62 -0.56
CA ALA A 14 -8.08 -18.24 0.83
C ALA A 14 -9.52 -18.64 1.23
N ARG A 15 -9.65 -19.28 2.41
CA ARG A 15 -10.97 -19.59 2.98
C ARG A 15 -11.67 -18.28 3.35
N PRO A 16 -12.96 -18.11 3.02
CA PRO A 16 -13.72 -16.92 3.39
C PRO A 16 -13.62 -16.59 4.89
N GLY A 17 -13.49 -15.30 5.21
CA GLY A 17 -13.35 -14.83 6.58
C GLY A 17 -11.94 -15.01 7.17
N THR A 18 -11.02 -15.71 6.48
CA THR A 18 -9.63 -15.81 6.91
C THR A 18 -8.96 -14.43 6.83
N LEU A 19 -8.24 -14.05 7.87
CA LEU A 19 -7.39 -12.86 7.88
C LEU A 19 -5.97 -13.25 7.51
N HIS A 20 -5.41 -12.58 6.54
CA HIS A 20 -3.98 -12.58 6.25
C HIS A 20 -3.40 -11.23 6.70
N ALA A 21 -2.37 -11.27 7.52
CA ALA A 21 -1.64 -10.08 7.95
C ALA A 21 -0.17 -10.21 7.59
N ARG A 22 0.44 -9.12 7.12
CA ARG A 22 1.81 -9.10 6.62
C ARG A 22 2.53 -7.82 7.00
N SER A 23 3.82 -7.96 7.29
CA SER A 23 4.79 -6.86 7.41
C SER A 23 6.05 -7.20 6.59
N VAL A 24 7.05 -6.34 6.62
CA VAL A 24 8.38 -6.65 6.06
C VAL A 24 9.02 -7.86 6.72
N ALA A 25 8.72 -8.13 8.00
CA ALA A 25 9.30 -9.22 8.79
C ALA A 25 8.63 -10.59 8.55
N GLY A 26 7.45 -10.65 7.91
CA GLY A 26 6.77 -11.91 7.66
C GLY A 26 5.26 -11.82 7.51
N THR A 27 4.62 -12.97 7.58
CA THR A 27 3.15 -13.11 7.44
C THR A 27 2.57 -13.98 8.54
N VAL A 28 1.33 -13.69 8.92
CA VAL A 28 0.52 -14.53 9.82
C VAL A 28 -0.89 -14.66 9.27
N THR A 29 -1.51 -15.82 9.52
CA THR A 29 -2.89 -16.09 9.10
C THR A 29 -3.77 -16.31 10.31
N GLY A 30 -4.91 -15.62 10.35
CA GLY A 30 -5.95 -15.76 11.35
C GLY A 30 -7.12 -16.59 10.85
N ASP A 31 -7.45 -17.64 11.58
CA ASP A 31 -8.62 -18.47 11.33
C ASP A 31 -9.78 -17.98 12.20
N PRO A 32 -10.94 -17.62 11.62
CA PRO A 32 -12.10 -17.17 12.39
C PRO A 32 -12.59 -18.19 13.42
N ASP A 33 -12.40 -19.49 13.16
CA ASP A 33 -12.86 -20.57 14.04
C ASP A 33 -11.97 -20.74 15.29
N ARG A 34 -10.72 -20.30 15.22
CA ARG A 34 -9.75 -20.50 16.32
C ARG A 34 -9.89 -19.50 17.46
N LYS A 35 -10.62 -18.40 17.28
CA LYS A 35 -10.85 -17.33 18.28
C LYS A 35 -9.55 -16.81 18.95
N LYS A 36 -8.39 -17.01 18.32
CA LYS A 36 -7.11 -16.55 18.82
C LYS A 36 -6.87 -15.13 18.33
N ALA A 37 -6.55 -14.22 19.25
CA ALA A 37 -6.08 -12.88 18.87
C ALA A 37 -4.72 -12.98 18.17
N ILE A 38 -4.53 -12.17 17.12
CA ILE A 38 -3.26 -11.99 16.43
C ILE A 38 -2.65 -10.68 16.91
N TRP A 39 -1.52 -10.77 17.57
CA TRP A 39 -0.78 -9.61 18.06
C TRP A 39 0.27 -9.16 17.05
N PHE A 40 0.42 -7.87 16.89
CA PHE A 40 1.51 -7.28 16.11
C PHE A 40 2.23 -6.18 16.88
N GLY A 41 3.52 -6.01 16.60
CA GLY A 41 4.36 -5.02 17.25
C GLY A 41 5.85 -5.34 17.13
N ARG A 42 6.68 -4.53 17.77
CA ARG A 42 8.14 -4.66 17.73
C ARG A 42 8.66 -5.97 18.36
N GLY A 43 7.91 -6.50 19.32
CA GLY A 43 8.26 -7.77 19.98
C GLY A 43 8.12 -8.96 19.04
N GLY A 44 8.82 -10.04 19.37
CA GLY A 44 8.70 -11.34 18.69
C GLY A 44 8.36 -12.44 19.69
N GLY A 45 8.08 -13.63 19.18
CA GLY A 45 7.78 -14.81 20.00
C GLY A 45 6.52 -14.65 20.85
N PRO A 46 6.62 -14.60 22.20
CA PRO A 46 5.44 -14.53 23.04
C PRO A 46 4.73 -13.15 23.03
N ASP A 47 5.40 -12.11 22.56
CA ASP A 47 4.86 -10.75 22.58
C ASP A 47 3.98 -10.44 21.36
N ALA A 48 4.42 -10.82 20.16
CA ALA A 48 3.69 -10.57 18.93
C ALA A 48 3.80 -11.74 17.95
N ASP A 49 2.68 -12.08 17.32
CA ASP A 49 2.61 -13.08 16.24
C ASP A 49 3.20 -12.52 14.92
N LEU A 50 3.08 -11.20 14.71
CA LEU A 50 3.62 -10.48 13.56
C LEU A 50 4.54 -9.35 14.03
N ARG A 51 5.82 -9.39 13.64
CA ARG A 51 6.77 -8.34 13.96
C ARG A 51 6.58 -7.12 13.05
N VAL A 52 6.67 -5.92 13.67
CA VAL A 52 6.50 -4.64 12.99
C VAL A 52 7.43 -3.62 13.65
N GLY A 53 8.33 -3.00 12.87
CA GLY A 53 9.26 -1.99 13.38
C GLY A 53 10.20 -2.56 14.46
N GLU A 54 10.89 -3.66 14.17
CA GLU A 54 11.77 -4.37 15.11
C GLU A 54 12.88 -3.48 15.68
N ASP A 55 13.42 -2.59 14.86
CA ASP A 55 14.48 -1.64 15.15
C ASP A 55 13.98 -0.29 15.69
N ASP A 56 12.67 -0.10 15.77
CA ASP A 56 12.07 1.18 16.17
C ASP A 56 11.57 1.14 17.62
N PRO A 57 12.29 1.80 18.58
CA PRO A 57 11.91 1.80 19.99
C PRO A 57 10.58 2.51 20.28
N ARG A 58 10.05 3.31 19.36
CA ARG A 58 8.72 3.95 19.51
C ARG A 58 7.57 2.99 19.25
N VAL A 59 7.80 1.93 18.47
CA VAL A 59 6.81 0.87 18.28
C VAL A 59 6.74 0.01 19.54
N SER A 60 5.56 -0.17 20.11
CA SER A 60 5.36 -0.99 21.31
C SER A 60 5.61 -2.48 21.02
N ARG A 61 6.07 -3.27 22.00
CA ARG A 61 6.27 -4.72 21.82
C ARG A 61 4.97 -5.41 21.41
N ARG A 62 3.85 -5.03 22.03
CA ARG A 62 2.47 -5.37 21.65
C ARG A 62 1.79 -4.07 21.24
N HIS A 63 1.85 -3.75 19.95
CA HIS A 63 1.35 -2.47 19.46
C HIS A 63 -0.14 -2.51 19.15
N GLY A 64 -0.63 -3.62 18.65
CA GLY A 64 -2.04 -3.81 18.39
C GLY A 64 -2.40 -5.28 18.26
N HIS A 65 -3.67 -5.54 18.14
CA HIS A 65 -4.16 -6.89 17.91
C HIS A 65 -5.43 -6.92 17.06
N LEU A 66 -5.65 -8.08 16.51
CA LEU A 66 -6.78 -8.43 15.67
C LEU A 66 -7.55 -9.56 16.32
N THR A 67 -8.85 -9.38 16.53
CA THR A 67 -9.75 -10.40 17.11
C THR A 67 -10.90 -10.68 16.17
N TYR A 68 -11.36 -11.93 16.12
CA TYR A 68 -12.56 -12.29 15.38
C TYR A 68 -13.75 -12.42 16.34
N GLU A 69 -14.69 -11.49 16.23
CA GLU A 69 -15.87 -11.40 17.08
C GLU A 69 -17.09 -11.00 16.25
N ARG A 70 -18.24 -11.56 16.61
CA ARG A 70 -19.53 -11.23 15.96
C ARG A 70 -19.50 -11.34 14.43
N GLY A 71 -18.77 -12.34 13.91
CA GLY A 71 -18.71 -12.61 12.47
C GLY A 71 -17.75 -11.75 11.67
N GLN A 72 -16.92 -10.94 12.30
CA GLN A 72 -15.95 -10.06 11.62
C GLN A 72 -14.67 -9.86 12.42
N TRP A 73 -13.61 -9.43 11.74
CA TRP A 73 -12.35 -9.04 12.37
C TRP A 73 -12.41 -7.62 12.90
N TRP A 74 -11.81 -7.43 14.07
CA TRP A 74 -11.69 -6.15 14.75
C TRP A 74 -10.22 -5.82 14.96
N LEU A 75 -9.84 -4.60 14.65
CA LEU A 75 -8.51 -4.04 14.89
C LEU A 75 -8.56 -3.16 16.14
N ARG A 76 -7.58 -3.35 17.04
CA ARG A 76 -7.40 -2.50 18.22
C ARG A 76 -5.95 -2.03 18.32
N ASN A 77 -5.76 -0.74 18.58
CA ASN A 77 -4.48 -0.19 19.00
C ASN A 77 -4.31 -0.35 20.51
N THR A 78 -3.18 -0.92 20.92
CA THR A 78 -2.77 -1.05 22.35
C THR A 78 -1.40 -0.41 22.58
N GLY A 79 -0.79 0.12 21.52
CA GLY A 79 0.49 0.81 21.55
C GLY A 79 0.39 2.28 21.90
N GLN A 80 1.53 2.86 22.24
CA GLN A 80 1.62 4.28 22.56
C GLN A 80 1.54 5.18 21.33
N GLN A 81 1.96 4.67 20.18
CA GLN A 81 1.91 5.40 18.92
C GLN A 81 0.62 5.10 18.16
N LEU A 82 0.27 6.01 17.26
CA LEU A 82 -0.93 5.93 16.44
C LEU A 82 -0.84 4.80 15.41
N LEU A 83 -1.99 4.21 15.10
CA LEU A 83 -2.20 3.52 13.84
C LEU A 83 -2.90 4.48 12.87
N ARG A 84 -2.38 4.59 11.66
CA ARG A 84 -3.03 5.32 10.58
C ARG A 84 -3.62 4.31 9.59
N LEU A 85 -4.88 4.52 9.26
CA LEU A 85 -5.64 3.70 8.32
C LEU A 85 -5.93 4.51 7.04
N PRO A 86 -6.45 3.85 6.00
CA PRO A 86 -6.88 4.53 4.79
C PRO A 86 -7.80 5.73 5.05
N ARG A 87 -7.76 6.71 4.16
CA ARG A 87 -8.55 7.95 4.24
C ARG A 87 -8.23 8.82 5.45
N GLY A 88 -7.00 8.70 5.99
CA GLY A 88 -6.52 9.54 7.09
C GLY A 88 -7.14 9.22 8.45
N GLN A 89 -7.86 8.11 8.58
CA GLN A 89 -8.38 7.69 9.88
C GLN A 89 -7.24 7.34 10.83
N MET A 90 -7.26 7.92 12.03
CA MET A 90 -6.26 7.70 13.08
C MET A 90 -6.86 6.90 14.22
N MET A 91 -6.12 5.90 14.70
CA MET A 91 -6.52 5.10 15.85
C MET A 91 -5.52 5.30 16.98
N HIS A 92 -5.96 5.93 18.04
CA HIS A 92 -5.24 6.12 19.30
C HIS A 92 -5.38 4.88 20.21
N LEU A 93 -4.57 4.83 21.28
CA LEU A 93 -4.70 3.81 22.32
C LEU A 93 -6.12 3.77 22.94
N THR A 94 -6.78 4.92 23.04
CA THR A 94 -8.12 5.08 23.62
C THR A 94 -9.25 4.91 22.58
N THR A 95 -8.91 4.73 21.31
CA THR A 95 -9.92 4.51 20.27
C THR A 95 -10.55 3.12 20.43
N GLU A 96 -11.87 3.07 20.39
CA GLU A 96 -12.58 1.79 20.38
C GLU A 96 -12.14 0.91 19.19
N PRO A 97 -12.17 -0.42 19.34
CA PRO A 97 -11.87 -1.32 18.25
C PRO A 97 -12.70 -1.00 17.01
N ILE A 98 -12.11 -1.08 15.85
CA ILE A 98 -12.81 -0.85 14.59
C ILE A 98 -12.96 -2.16 13.81
N PRO A 99 -14.12 -2.38 13.17
CA PRO A 99 -14.32 -3.55 12.32
C PRO A 99 -13.52 -3.41 11.03
N LEU A 100 -12.94 -4.53 10.58
CA LEU A 100 -12.31 -4.62 9.27
C LEU A 100 -13.33 -5.13 8.24
N SER A 101 -13.44 -4.41 7.14
CA SER A 101 -14.19 -4.89 5.97
C SER A 101 -13.46 -6.04 5.28
N THR A 102 -14.15 -6.84 4.50
CA THR A 102 -13.54 -7.77 3.54
C THR A 102 -12.68 -7.01 2.53
N GLY A 103 -11.63 -7.67 2.05
CA GLY A 103 -10.65 -7.06 1.15
C GLY A 103 -9.41 -6.53 1.86
N TYR A 104 -8.65 -5.72 1.13
CA TYR A 104 -7.35 -5.21 1.53
C TYR A 104 -7.45 -3.93 2.37
N THR A 105 -6.70 -3.88 3.47
CA THR A 105 -6.59 -2.71 4.35
C THR A 105 -5.14 -2.51 4.77
N PRO A 106 -4.41 -1.52 4.25
CA PRO A 106 -3.11 -1.15 4.78
C PRO A 106 -3.26 -0.38 6.11
N VAL A 107 -2.41 -0.72 7.07
CA VAL A 107 -2.32 -0.05 8.37
C VAL A 107 -0.89 0.42 8.56
N PHE A 108 -0.69 1.68 8.89
CA PHE A 108 0.62 2.26 9.13
C PHE A 108 0.80 2.50 10.63
N VAL A 109 1.78 1.83 11.21
CA VAL A 109 2.18 2.02 12.61
C VAL A 109 3.15 3.18 12.68
N LYS A 110 2.80 4.26 13.40
CA LYS A 110 3.68 5.41 13.58
C LYS A 110 4.92 5.02 14.38
N GLY A 111 6.07 5.36 13.85
CA GLY A 111 7.37 5.10 14.46
C GLY A 111 8.08 6.38 14.91
N SER A 112 9.41 6.31 14.97
CA SER A 112 10.30 7.43 15.31
C SER A 112 10.33 8.46 14.19
N GLY A 113 10.28 9.74 14.52
CA GLY A 113 10.34 10.84 13.56
C GLY A 113 9.21 10.75 12.51
N PHE A 114 9.57 10.61 11.26
CA PHE A 114 8.63 10.47 10.13
C PHE A 114 8.42 9.02 9.68
N ARG A 115 9.07 8.04 10.33
CA ARG A 115 8.93 6.62 9.97
C ARG A 115 7.52 6.13 10.22
N GLU A 116 7.03 5.31 9.31
CA GLU A 116 5.80 4.54 9.43
C GLU A 116 6.09 3.10 8.99
N HIS A 117 5.59 2.14 9.74
CA HIS A 117 5.77 0.72 9.47
C HIS A 117 4.47 0.13 8.96
N LEU A 118 4.51 -0.41 7.74
CA LEU A 118 3.34 -0.99 7.09
C LEU A 118 2.97 -2.35 7.67
N VAL A 119 1.68 -2.51 7.96
CA VAL A 119 1.01 -3.78 8.18
C VAL A 119 -0.08 -3.92 7.13
N GLU A 120 0.05 -4.86 6.22
CA GLU A 120 -0.98 -5.19 5.26
C GLU A 120 -1.96 -6.17 5.89
N LEU A 121 -3.24 -5.89 5.76
CA LEU A 121 -4.32 -6.77 6.19
C LEU A 121 -5.19 -7.13 4.99
N LEU A 122 -5.54 -8.41 4.86
CA LEU A 122 -6.50 -8.89 3.88
C LEU A 122 -7.49 -9.85 4.57
N VAL A 123 -8.74 -9.46 4.60
CA VAL A 123 -9.83 -10.35 5.02
C VAL A 123 -10.41 -11.00 3.76
N ALA A 124 -10.27 -12.32 3.64
CA ALA A 124 -10.73 -13.06 2.47
C ALA A 124 -12.26 -13.00 2.35
N ASP A 125 -12.73 -12.70 1.14
CA ASP A 125 -14.17 -12.60 0.84
C ASP A 125 -14.80 -13.98 0.58
N HIS A 126 -16.11 -14.07 0.80
CA HIS A 126 -16.93 -15.20 0.45
C HIS A 126 -17.03 -15.42 -1.08
N ALA A 127 -16.83 -14.37 -1.88
CA ALA A 127 -16.91 -14.45 -3.35
C ALA A 127 -15.72 -15.18 -3.99
N ALA A 128 -14.60 -15.37 -3.29
CA ALA A 128 -13.40 -16.04 -3.80
C ALA A 128 -13.44 -17.59 -3.65
N ALA A 129 -14.47 -18.16 -3.03
CA ALA A 129 -14.56 -19.56 -2.70
C ALA A 129 -15.59 -20.28 -3.58
N GLY A 130 -15.12 -20.80 -4.73
CA GLY A 130 -15.73 -21.97 -5.33
C GLY A 130 -16.58 -21.78 -6.58
N PRO A 131 -16.66 -22.83 -7.42
CA PRO A 131 -17.44 -22.87 -8.67
C PRO A 131 -18.92 -23.10 -8.36
N GLY A 132 -19.64 -22.09 -7.91
CA GLY A 132 -21.06 -22.24 -7.56
C GLY A 132 -21.87 -20.95 -7.57
N CYS A 133 -21.26 -19.81 -7.69
CA CYS A 133 -21.99 -18.54 -7.74
C CYS A 133 -22.40 -18.19 -9.17
N ARG A 134 -23.68 -18.02 -9.30
CA ARG A 134 -24.51 -17.77 -10.50
C ARG A 134 -23.82 -16.93 -11.58
N ARG A 135 -23.97 -17.44 -12.83
CA ARG A 135 -23.68 -16.77 -14.10
C ARG A 135 -24.09 -15.31 -14.09
N GLY A 136 -23.11 -14.43 -14.27
CA GLY A 136 -23.36 -13.02 -14.50
C GLY A 136 -22.23 -12.17 -13.91
N THR A 137 -21.22 -11.87 -14.71
CA THR A 137 -20.04 -11.04 -14.43
C THR A 137 -18.98 -11.67 -13.53
N GLU A 138 -18.07 -12.42 -14.12
CA GLU A 138 -16.74 -12.63 -13.55
C GLU A 138 -16.11 -11.26 -13.33
N THR A 139 -15.85 -10.92 -12.08
CA THR A 139 -15.03 -9.76 -11.77
C THR A 139 -13.60 -10.12 -12.15
N LEU A 140 -13.18 -9.71 -13.33
CA LEU A 140 -11.79 -9.85 -13.75
C LEU A 140 -10.91 -9.08 -12.77
N PRO A 141 -9.82 -9.68 -12.27
CA PRO A 141 -8.87 -8.95 -11.46
C PRO A 141 -8.35 -7.74 -12.27
N PRO A 142 -8.10 -6.59 -11.62
CA PRO A 142 -7.62 -5.42 -12.33
C PRO A 142 -6.33 -5.75 -13.08
N LYS A 143 -6.22 -5.29 -14.32
CA LYS A 143 -5.03 -5.47 -15.15
C LYS A 143 -3.85 -4.77 -14.50
N ARG A 144 -2.80 -5.52 -14.17
CA ARG A 144 -1.54 -4.97 -13.68
C ARG A 144 -0.60 -4.67 -14.85
N TRP A 145 0.16 -3.59 -14.71
CA TRP A 145 1.05 -3.09 -15.75
C TRP A 145 2.51 -3.39 -15.38
N SER A 146 3.31 -3.82 -16.35
CA SER A 146 4.73 -4.10 -16.11
C SER A 146 5.51 -2.79 -16.17
N LEU A 147 6.06 -2.36 -15.04
CA LEU A 147 6.95 -1.21 -14.93
C LEU A 147 8.40 -1.68 -14.82
N THR A 148 9.33 -0.95 -15.41
CA THR A 148 10.75 -1.12 -15.10
C THR A 148 11.05 -0.60 -13.70
N ASP A 149 12.19 -1.02 -13.10
CA ASP A 149 12.58 -0.58 -11.75
C ASP A 149 12.70 0.94 -11.66
N ASP A 150 13.27 1.58 -12.67
CA ASP A 150 13.36 3.04 -12.76
C ASP A 150 11.99 3.73 -12.85
N GLN A 151 11.09 3.17 -13.67
CA GLN A 151 9.73 3.71 -13.79
C GLN A 151 8.98 3.56 -12.46
N ARG A 152 9.11 2.40 -11.82
CA ARG A 152 8.50 2.15 -10.52
C ARG A 152 9.03 3.13 -9.47
N LEU A 153 10.34 3.30 -9.35
CA LEU A 153 10.94 4.22 -8.39
C LEU A 153 10.43 5.65 -8.59
N ILE A 154 10.46 6.16 -9.82
CA ILE A 154 9.97 7.52 -10.13
C ILE A 154 8.49 7.68 -9.75
N LEU A 155 7.66 6.70 -10.09
CA LEU A 155 6.22 6.74 -9.82
C LEU A 155 5.91 6.58 -8.33
N VAL A 156 6.71 5.80 -7.60
CA VAL A 156 6.62 5.69 -6.13
C VAL A 156 6.97 7.02 -5.48
N VAL A 157 8.07 7.66 -5.88
CA VAL A 157 8.46 8.99 -5.39
C VAL A 157 7.37 10.03 -5.65
N LEU A 158 6.82 10.07 -6.87
CA LEU A 158 5.74 10.99 -7.22
C LEU A 158 4.43 10.70 -6.49
N GLY A 159 4.16 9.43 -6.18
CA GLY A 159 2.87 8.93 -5.70
C GLY A 159 2.83 8.49 -4.24
N GLN A 160 3.75 8.95 -3.40
CA GLN A 160 3.83 8.54 -2.00
C GLN A 160 2.51 8.67 -1.25
N GLU A 161 1.81 9.80 -1.39
CA GLU A 161 0.54 10.04 -0.71
C GLU A 161 -0.57 9.06 -1.18
N TYR A 162 -0.54 8.65 -2.45
CA TYR A 162 -1.47 7.64 -2.99
C TYR A 162 -1.21 6.27 -2.36
N LEU A 163 0.06 5.88 -2.25
CA LEU A 163 0.47 4.62 -1.65
C LEU A 163 0.23 4.57 -0.14
N ARG A 164 0.24 5.73 0.52
CA ARG A 164 -0.14 5.87 1.93
C ARG A 164 -1.65 5.99 2.14
N TYR A 165 -2.45 5.98 1.07
CA TYR A 165 -3.92 6.11 1.13
C TYR A 165 -4.36 7.38 1.87
N GLU A 166 -3.69 8.51 1.59
CA GLU A 166 -4.07 9.80 2.14
C GLU A 166 -5.48 10.22 1.65
N PRO A 167 -6.23 11.02 2.43
CA PRO A 167 -7.60 11.40 2.07
C PRO A 167 -7.72 12.18 0.77
N GLN A 168 -6.74 13.03 0.50
CA GLN A 168 -6.65 13.89 -0.68
C GLN A 168 -5.22 13.85 -1.23
N PRO A 169 -4.81 12.73 -1.82
CA PRO A 169 -3.45 12.55 -2.24
C PRO A 169 -3.09 13.47 -3.41
N ARG A 170 -1.89 14.04 -3.35
CA ARG A 170 -1.33 14.91 -4.38
C ARG A 170 -0.01 14.34 -4.90
N PRO A 171 0.24 14.40 -6.20
CA PRO A 171 1.53 14.00 -6.73
C PRO A 171 2.60 15.04 -6.34
N LEU A 172 3.83 14.58 -6.07
CA LEU A 172 4.95 15.49 -5.97
C LEU A 172 5.16 16.26 -7.29
N THR A 173 5.69 17.47 -7.18
CA THR A 173 6.19 18.18 -8.35
C THR A 173 7.45 17.48 -8.89
N TYR A 174 7.75 17.63 -10.19
CA TYR A 174 8.99 17.07 -10.75
C TYR A 174 10.24 17.60 -10.06
N ARG A 175 10.22 18.84 -9.58
CA ARG A 175 11.31 19.45 -8.81
C ARG A 175 11.51 18.75 -7.47
N GLN A 176 10.44 18.49 -6.71
CA GLN A 176 10.50 17.76 -5.45
C GLN A 176 10.97 16.32 -5.68
N ALA A 177 10.41 15.65 -6.71
CA ALA A 177 10.81 14.29 -7.06
C ALA A 177 12.29 14.22 -7.49
N ALA A 178 12.81 15.23 -8.22
CA ALA A 178 14.22 15.28 -8.59
C ALA A 178 15.14 15.38 -7.36
N ALA A 179 14.76 16.21 -6.38
CA ALA A 179 15.53 16.35 -5.14
C ALA A 179 15.56 15.03 -4.34
N GLU A 180 14.41 14.35 -4.24
CA GLU A 180 14.32 13.08 -3.53
C GLU A 180 15.05 11.94 -4.24
N LEU A 181 14.91 11.83 -5.56
CA LEU A 181 15.65 10.85 -6.36
C LEU A 181 17.16 11.07 -6.32
N ALA A 182 17.63 12.33 -6.29
CA ALA A 182 19.05 12.63 -6.12
C ALA A 182 19.59 12.15 -4.78
N TYR A 183 18.78 12.17 -3.73
CA TYR A 183 19.12 11.61 -2.43
C TYR A 183 19.12 10.07 -2.44
N LEU A 184 18.08 9.45 -3.01
CA LEU A 184 17.93 7.99 -3.07
C LEU A 184 18.91 7.30 -4.02
N ARG A 185 19.33 7.98 -5.09
CA ARG A 185 20.20 7.44 -6.14
C ARG A 185 21.25 8.49 -6.55
N PRO A 186 22.22 8.79 -5.66
CA PRO A 186 23.21 9.84 -5.88
C PRO A 186 24.17 9.59 -7.06
N ALA A 187 24.29 8.32 -7.48
CA ALA A 187 25.11 7.96 -8.65
C ALA A 187 24.51 8.42 -9.98
N GLU A 188 23.23 8.83 -10.00
CA GLU A 188 22.54 9.31 -11.19
C GLU A 188 22.23 10.81 -11.11
N THR A 189 22.26 11.46 -12.28
CA THR A 189 21.78 12.85 -12.38
C THR A 189 20.28 12.87 -12.60
N TRP A 190 19.55 13.46 -11.66
CA TRP A 190 18.11 13.63 -11.69
C TRP A 190 17.75 15.11 -11.95
N GLY A 191 16.93 15.35 -12.96
CA GLY A 191 16.42 16.68 -13.31
C GLY A 191 14.94 16.61 -13.67
N GLU A 192 14.23 17.73 -13.50
CA GLU A 192 12.79 17.83 -13.77
C GLU A 192 12.41 17.33 -15.18
N SER A 193 13.15 17.76 -16.22
CA SER A 193 12.90 17.36 -17.60
C SER A 193 13.09 15.86 -17.83
N LYS A 194 14.10 15.23 -17.18
CA LYS A 194 14.35 13.80 -17.29
C LYS A 194 13.20 13.00 -16.69
N ILE A 195 12.69 13.44 -15.53
CA ILE A 195 11.56 12.80 -14.85
C ILE A 195 10.28 12.97 -15.66
N ALA A 196 9.98 14.21 -16.08
CA ALA A 196 8.82 14.52 -16.91
C ALA A 196 8.78 13.65 -18.18
N HIS A 197 9.91 13.52 -18.89
CA HIS A 197 10.02 12.69 -20.07
C HIS A 197 9.78 11.19 -19.78
N ARG A 198 10.30 10.67 -18.66
CA ARG A 198 10.07 9.27 -18.26
C ARG A 198 8.61 9.02 -17.90
N VAL A 199 7.96 9.95 -17.20
CA VAL A 199 6.53 9.89 -16.87
C VAL A 199 5.68 9.95 -18.15
N GLU A 200 6.03 10.84 -19.08
CA GLU A 200 5.34 10.94 -20.36
C GLU A 200 5.42 9.64 -21.17
N LYS A 201 6.57 8.99 -21.21
CA LYS A 201 6.70 7.66 -21.85
C LYS A 201 5.77 6.62 -21.21
N VAL A 202 5.64 6.62 -19.89
CA VAL A 202 4.72 5.70 -19.20
C VAL A 202 3.28 6.03 -19.57
N ARG A 203 2.89 7.31 -19.55
CA ARG A 203 1.54 7.74 -19.94
C ARG A 203 1.22 7.31 -21.38
N GLY A 204 2.10 7.60 -22.33
CA GLY A 204 1.91 7.25 -23.74
C GLY A 204 1.77 5.74 -23.98
N TRP A 205 2.56 4.95 -23.27
CA TRP A 205 2.47 3.49 -23.35
C TRP A 205 1.17 2.95 -22.73
N LEU A 206 0.76 3.42 -21.55
CA LEU A 206 -0.46 3.01 -20.90
C LEU A 206 -1.70 3.37 -21.73
N GLU A 207 -1.71 4.55 -22.30
CA GLU A 207 -2.79 5.00 -23.16
C GLU A 207 -2.88 4.20 -24.45
N ALA A 208 -1.75 3.93 -25.10
CA ALA A 208 -1.71 3.11 -26.30
C ALA A 208 -2.23 1.67 -26.06
N SER A 209 -2.27 1.20 -24.82
CA SER A 209 -2.85 -0.10 -24.45
C SER A 209 -4.37 -0.13 -24.56
N GLY A 210 -5.04 1.01 -24.50
CA GLY A 210 -6.50 1.15 -24.58
C GLY A 210 -7.29 0.71 -23.33
N ASP A 211 -6.61 0.16 -22.32
CA ASP A 211 -7.26 -0.46 -21.14
C ASP A 211 -7.05 0.35 -19.85
N PHE A 212 -6.34 1.48 -19.91
CA PHE A 212 -6.11 2.29 -18.73
C PHE A 212 -7.37 3.05 -18.32
N PRO A 213 -7.79 3.05 -17.04
CA PRO A 213 -9.13 3.50 -16.64
C PRO A 213 -9.32 5.03 -16.64
N TYR A 214 -8.25 5.81 -16.84
CA TYR A 214 -8.26 7.26 -16.79
C TYR A 214 -7.61 7.87 -18.02
N ASP A 215 -8.09 9.06 -18.41
CA ASP A 215 -7.46 9.83 -19.50
C ASP A 215 -6.06 10.30 -19.08
N LEU A 216 -5.08 9.98 -19.93
CA LEU A 216 -3.67 10.32 -19.72
C LEU A 216 -3.16 11.38 -20.72
N ARG A 217 -4.02 11.83 -21.65
CA ARG A 217 -3.73 12.92 -22.61
C ARG A 217 -4.54 14.16 -22.29
N GLU A 218 -3.98 15.26 -22.72
CA GLU A 218 -4.64 16.53 -22.80
C GLU A 218 -5.66 16.50 -23.95
N GLN A 219 -6.96 16.42 -23.64
CA GLN A 219 -8.03 16.33 -24.66
C GLN A 219 -8.66 17.68 -24.98
N ASP A 220 -8.41 18.74 -24.18
CA ASP A 220 -9.05 20.05 -24.32
C ASP A 220 -7.97 21.14 -24.53
N PRO A 221 -8.19 22.11 -25.48
CA PRO A 221 -7.34 23.30 -25.60
C PRO A 221 -7.29 24.19 -24.34
N ARG A 222 -8.19 23.97 -23.38
CA ARG A 222 -8.16 24.57 -22.03
C ARG A 222 -7.35 23.73 -21.04
N GLY A 223 -6.82 22.61 -21.47
CA GLY A 223 -5.84 21.71 -20.90
C GLY A 223 -6.16 21.14 -19.53
N ALA A 224 -6.21 19.81 -19.41
CA ALA A 224 -5.97 19.19 -18.13
C ALA A 224 -4.56 19.58 -17.68
N SER A 225 -4.40 20.19 -16.49
CA SER A 225 -3.08 20.53 -16.00
C SER A 225 -2.22 19.26 -15.91
N ASP A 226 -0.90 19.34 -16.12
CA ASP A 226 0.03 18.22 -15.91
C ASP A 226 -0.19 17.54 -14.54
N ASN A 227 -0.64 18.30 -13.57
CA ASN A 227 -1.01 17.80 -12.24
C ASN A 227 -2.22 16.86 -12.28
N THR A 228 -3.23 17.16 -13.11
CA THR A 228 -4.41 16.29 -13.31
C THR A 228 -3.99 14.98 -14.00
N LEU A 229 -3.14 15.05 -15.01
CA LEU A 229 -2.65 13.86 -15.71
C LEU A 229 -1.78 12.97 -14.81
N LYS A 230 -0.93 13.57 -13.96
CA LYS A 230 -0.19 12.83 -12.93
C LYS A 230 -1.13 12.19 -11.91
N HIS A 231 -2.16 12.91 -11.47
CA HIS A 231 -3.16 12.37 -10.56
C HIS A 231 -3.86 11.14 -11.15
N ASN A 232 -4.35 11.24 -12.39
CA ASN A 232 -5.00 10.15 -13.11
C ASN A 232 -4.07 8.93 -13.26
N LEU A 233 -2.81 9.16 -13.63
CA LEU A 233 -1.80 8.12 -13.75
C LEU A 233 -1.58 7.38 -12.42
N LEU A 234 -1.26 8.11 -11.36
CA LEU A 234 -0.94 7.51 -10.06
C LEU A 234 -2.15 6.80 -9.44
N ARG A 235 -3.32 7.41 -9.55
CA ARG A 235 -4.57 6.81 -9.10
C ARG A 235 -4.84 5.48 -9.81
N GLY A 236 -4.76 5.44 -11.14
CA GLY A 236 -5.00 4.23 -11.91
C GLY A 236 -3.98 3.13 -11.62
N LEU A 237 -2.70 3.49 -11.40
CA LEU A 237 -1.66 2.52 -11.04
C LEU A 237 -1.85 1.92 -9.64
N VAL A 238 -2.35 2.70 -8.67
CA VAL A 238 -2.66 2.19 -7.33
C VAL A 238 -3.96 1.37 -7.34
N GLU A 239 -5.01 1.83 -8.00
CA GLU A 239 -6.28 1.10 -8.12
C GLU A 239 -6.12 -0.25 -8.84
N SER A 240 -5.24 -0.31 -9.84
CA SER A 240 -4.89 -1.55 -10.54
C SER A 240 -3.92 -2.46 -9.76
N THR A 241 -3.52 -2.07 -8.56
CA THR A 241 -2.48 -2.76 -7.77
C THR A 241 -1.13 -2.91 -8.50
N THR A 242 -0.87 -2.08 -9.49
CA THR A 242 0.43 -2.01 -10.18
C THR A 242 1.48 -1.40 -9.27
N LEU A 243 1.10 -0.33 -8.56
CA LEU A 243 1.83 0.21 -7.42
C LEU A 243 1.10 -0.16 -6.14
N VAL A 244 1.83 -0.62 -5.15
CA VAL A 244 1.29 -1.12 -3.87
C VAL A 244 2.04 -0.52 -2.69
N PRO A 245 1.42 -0.40 -1.50
CA PRO A 245 2.09 0.18 -0.33
C PRO A 245 3.48 -0.38 -0.01
N PRO A 246 3.79 -1.68 -0.16
CA PRO A 246 5.15 -2.17 0.01
C PRO A 246 6.20 -1.56 -0.94
N ASP A 247 5.78 -0.95 -2.04
CA ASP A 247 6.74 -0.24 -2.92
C ASP A 247 7.36 0.99 -2.24
N LEU A 248 6.75 1.51 -1.16
CA LEU A 248 7.32 2.60 -0.34
C LEU A 248 8.69 2.25 0.27
N ASP A 249 8.99 0.95 0.46
CA ASP A 249 10.31 0.52 0.94
C ASP A 249 11.45 0.93 -0.02
N LEU A 250 11.15 1.20 -1.31
CA LEU A 250 12.13 1.76 -2.26
C LEU A 250 12.66 3.13 -1.85
N LEU A 251 11.92 3.84 -0.98
CA LEU A 251 12.30 5.15 -0.46
C LEU A 251 13.23 5.03 0.75
N GLU A 252 13.32 3.86 1.38
CA GLU A 252 14.16 3.59 2.55
C GLU A 252 15.52 2.97 2.16
N ASP A 253 15.58 2.24 1.04
CA ASP A 253 16.78 1.53 0.57
C ASP A 253 18.01 2.44 0.28
N GLY A 254 17.84 3.75 0.30
CA GLY A 254 18.93 4.74 0.16
C GLY A 254 19.62 5.11 1.47
N LEU A 255 19.13 4.63 2.62
CA LEU A 255 19.62 5.01 3.94
C LEU A 255 20.67 4.04 4.51
N ASP A 256 20.80 2.84 3.95
CA ASP A 256 21.67 1.78 4.50
C ASP A 256 23.09 1.69 3.88
N GLU A 257 23.44 2.57 2.93
CA GLU A 257 24.77 2.59 2.30
C GLU A 257 25.68 3.75 2.79
N GLY A 258 25.47 4.23 4.01
CA GLY A 258 26.25 5.31 4.60
C GLY A 258 27.06 4.88 5.84
#